data_1d616e6064d226f12d77f90f9acf0ba7
#
_entry.id   1d616e6064d226f12d77f90f9acf0ba7
#
_cell.length_a   1.000
_cell.length_b   1.000
_cell.length_c   1.000
_cell.angle_alpha   90.00
_cell.angle_beta   90.00
_cell.angle_gamma   90.00
#
_symmetry.space_group_name_H-M   'P 1'
#
loop_
_entity.id
_entity.type
_entity.pdbx_description
1 polymer ?
#
loop_
_entity_poly.entity_id
_entity_poly.type
_entity_poly.pdbx_seq_one_letter_code
_entity_poly.pdbx_strand_id
1 'polypeptide(L)'
;MAKVSTQYVCSNCGAKAPQMIGRCPVCGEWGTYEEELKTEIVKGKGVSLRRGATAQRLHEVDAKEEMRIDMHSSELNRVLGGGLVPGSLVLLGGEPGIGKSTLALQVLLKMGDKKTLYASGEESAKQLKLRAERLSGDASNLYILAETSLERILDSVTEIQPEIVVVDSIQTIGTESIEASIGSLSQVRECAARILQYAKEKNVPFVIVGHINKEGSLAGPKVLEHIVDTVLQFEGDQHYVYRILRAQKNRFGSTSELGIFQMQHDGLREVLNPSELLLSSNREGLSGIAIAAAVEGVRPLLIEVQALVASAAYGTPQRSSTGFDGRRLNMLLAVLEKRVGFKLMQKDVFVNIAGGLRVNDPAIDLAVLAAVLSSNMDIALDEQTCVTGEVGLAGEIRPVNRIDQRIREAEKLGFQQIIVPSGQKYNTHGLKIKVVEVSRVAEAFKILLKK
;
A
#
# COMPACT_ATOMS: atom_id res chain seq x y z
N MET A 1 -44.00 24.65 0.20
CA MET A 1 -43.88 23.20 0.44
C MET A 1 -42.85 22.66 -0.52
N ALA A 2 -41.68 22.30 -0.02
CA ALA A 2 -40.63 21.72 -0.85
C ALA A 2 -41.06 20.31 -1.32
N LYS A 3 -40.96 20.07 -2.63
CA LYS A 3 -41.26 18.75 -3.22
C LYS A 3 -40.06 17.83 -2.92
N VAL A 4 -40.20 16.96 -1.96
CA VAL A 4 -39.21 15.92 -1.71
C VAL A 4 -39.38 14.86 -2.79
N SER A 5 -38.34 14.61 -3.59
CA SER A 5 -38.30 13.50 -4.54
C SER A 5 -37.19 12.55 -4.14
N THR A 6 -37.49 11.25 -4.19
CA THR A 6 -36.54 10.20 -3.92
C THR A 6 -35.70 9.90 -5.18
N GLN A 7 -34.39 9.76 -5.01
CA GLN A 7 -33.51 9.25 -6.06
C GLN A 7 -32.67 8.11 -5.47
N TYR A 8 -32.25 7.18 -6.32
CA TYR A 8 -31.42 6.03 -5.91
C TYR A 8 -30.00 6.23 -6.43
N VAL A 9 -29.00 6.01 -5.58
CA VAL A 9 -27.59 6.18 -5.91
C VAL A 9 -26.85 4.89 -5.65
N CYS A 10 -26.04 4.46 -6.63
CA CYS A 10 -25.22 3.28 -6.50
C CYS A 10 -24.08 3.52 -5.50
N SER A 11 -24.01 2.76 -4.41
CA SER A 11 -22.99 2.89 -3.36
C SER A 11 -21.56 2.53 -3.86
N ASN A 12 -21.45 1.81 -4.99
CA ASN A 12 -20.14 1.45 -5.57
C ASN A 12 -19.58 2.49 -6.55
N CYS A 13 -20.41 3.11 -7.41
CA CYS A 13 -19.92 4.01 -8.47
C CYS A 13 -20.58 5.39 -8.50
N GLY A 14 -21.58 5.66 -7.64
CA GLY A 14 -22.30 6.92 -7.58
C GLY A 14 -23.28 7.17 -8.74
N ALA A 15 -23.56 6.16 -9.57
CA ALA A 15 -24.55 6.27 -10.66
C ALA A 15 -25.94 6.49 -10.08
N LYS A 16 -26.68 7.47 -10.65
CA LYS A 16 -28.00 7.86 -10.17
C LYS A 16 -29.09 7.20 -11.01
N ALA A 17 -30.16 6.76 -10.34
CA ALA A 17 -31.34 6.20 -10.98
C ALA A 17 -32.61 6.79 -10.36
N PRO A 18 -33.71 6.97 -11.15
CA PRO A 18 -34.97 7.50 -10.63
C PRO A 18 -35.75 6.47 -9.81
N GLN A 19 -35.37 5.21 -9.86
CA GLN A 19 -35.98 4.10 -9.11
C GLN A 19 -34.93 3.06 -8.73
N MET A 20 -35.23 2.22 -7.75
CA MET A 20 -34.34 1.14 -7.32
C MET A 20 -34.11 0.13 -8.45
N ILE A 21 -32.86 -0.13 -8.79
CA ILE A 21 -32.44 -1.08 -9.82
C ILE A 21 -31.58 -2.15 -9.16
N GLY A 22 -31.84 -3.44 -9.44
CA GLY A 22 -31.11 -4.55 -8.83
C GLY A 22 -29.65 -4.63 -9.26
N ARG A 23 -29.32 -4.19 -10.49
CA ARG A 23 -27.96 -4.19 -11.04
C ARG A 23 -27.60 -2.81 -11.57
N CYS A 24 -26.45 -2.27 -11.16
CA CYS A 24 -25.97 -0.98 -11.65
C CYS A 24 -25.53 -1.08 -13.12
N PRO A 25 -26.09 -0.27 -14.05
CA PRO A 25 -25.73 -0.31 -15.47
C PRO A 25 -24.32 0.25 -15.75
N VAL A 26 -23.72 0.99 -14.79
CA VAL A 26 -22.40 1.62 -14.95
C VAL A 26 -21.28 0.73 -14.46
N CYS A 27 -21.39 0.17 -13.24
CA CYS A 27 -20.34 -0.69 -12.66
C CYS A 27 -20.65 -2.18 -12.70
N GLY A 28 -21.87 -2.57 -13.05
CA GLY A 28 -22.29 -3.97 -13.18
C GLY A 28 -22.60 -4.70 -11.87
N GLU A 29 -22.41 -4.06 -10.71
CA GLU A 29 -22.63 -4.64 -9.38
C GLU A 29 -24.13 -4.77 -9.04
N TRP A 30 -24.46 -5.77 -8.21
CA TRP A 30 -25.81 -6.06 -7.78
C TRP A 30 -26.09 -5.51 -6.39
N GLY A 31 -27.34 -5.03 -6.14
CA GLY A 31 -27.81 -4.63 -4.81
C GLY A 31 -27.13 -3.39 -4.23
N THR A 32 -26.55 -2.54 -5.08
CA THR A 32 -25.75 -1.38 -4.68
C THR A 32 -26.51 -0.05 -4.70
N TYR A 33 -27.81 -0.03 -4.99
CA TYR A 33 -28.60 1.19 -4.98
C TYR A 33 -29.18 1.45 -3.59
N GLU A 34 -28.87 2.64 -3.06
CA GLU A 34 -29.40 3.17 -1.80
C GLU A 34 -30.29 4.37 -2.08
N GLU A 35 -31.33 4.53 -1.25
CA GLU A 35 -32.30 5.62 -1.39
C GLU A 35 -31.72 6.93 -0.84
N GLU A 36 -31.66 7.97 -1.66
CA GLU A 36 -31.31 9.33 -1.25
C GLU A 36 -32.50 10.29 -1.47
N LEU A 37 -32.80 11.10 -0.47
CA LEU A 37 -33.82 12.16 -0.59
C LEU A 37 -33.26 13.33 -1.38
N LYS A 38 -33.91 13.70 -2.49
CA LYS A 38 -33.56 14.86 -3.31
C LYS A 38 -34.41 16.03 -2.89
N THR A 39 -33.79 17.03 -2.27
CA THR A 39 -34.43 18.31 -2.00
C THR A 39 -33.99 19.34 -3.02
N GLU A 40 -34.91 20.10 -3.61
CA GLU A 40 -34.57 21.15 -4.57
C GLU A 40 -33.79 22.25 -3.86
N ILE A 41 -32.59 22.54 -4.40
CA ILE A 41 -31.73 23.63 -3.93
C ILE A 41 -32.45 24.94 -4.03
N VAL A 42 -32.77 25.56 -2.90
CA VAL A 42 -33.04 26.99 -2.83
C VAL A 42 -31.74 27.70 -3.26
N LYS A 43 -31.77 28.41 -4.36
CA LYS A 43 -30.66 29.24 -4.84
C LYS A 43 -30.22 30.22 -3.75
N GLY A 44 -29.33 29.76 -2.88
CA GLY A 44 -28.55 30.57 -1.95
C GLY A 44 -27.59 31.44 -2.78
N LYS A 45 -27.49 32.71 -2.40
CA LYS A 45 -26.69 33.81 -2.98
C LYS A 45 -25.38 33.32 -3.61
N GLY A 46 -25.19 33.72 -4.85
CA GLY A 46 -24.12 33.31 -5.74
C GLY A 46 -22.75 33.17 -5.07
N VAL A 47 -22.14 32.03 -5.30
CA VAL A 47 -20.71 31.85 -5.19
C VAL A 47 -20.08 32.93 -6.06
N SER A 48 -19.35 33.86 -5.46
CA SER A 48 -18.59 34.89 -6.16
C SER A 48 -17.74 34.17 -7.19
N LEU A 49 -18.06 34.39 -8.46
CA LEU A 49 -17.23 33.97 -9.59
C LEU A 49 -15.84 34.59 -9.34
N ARG A 50 -14.88 33.76 -8.97
CA ARG A 50 -13.48 34.13 -8.77
C ARG A 50 -12.98 34.86 -10.01
N ARG A 51 -12.10 35.80 -9.84
CA ARG A 51 -11.25 36.31 -10.93
C ARG A 51 -10.64 35.09 -11.60
N GLY A 52 -11.11 34.79 -12.82
CA GLY A 52 -10.68 33.62 -13.57
C GLY A 52 -9.18 33.62 -13.70
N ALA A 53 -8.57 32.46 -13.50
CA ALA A 53 -7.15 32.26 -13.78
C ALA A 53 -6.89 32.69 -15.22
N THR A 54 -5.97 33.62 -15.44
CA THR A 54 -5.57 34.07 -16.77
C THR A 54 -4.72 32.99 -17.40
N ALA A 55 -5.01 32.59 -18.62
CA ALA A 55 -4.17 31.64 -19.34
C ALA A 55 -2.75 32.19 -19.47
N GLN A 56 -1.76 31.41 -19.08
CA GLN A 56 -0.34 31.77 -19.19
C GLN A 56 0.33 30.82 -20.18
N ARG A 57 1.36 31.31 -20.86
CA ARG A 57 2.19 30.44 -21.73
C ARG A 57 3.06 29.56 -20.84
N LEU A 58 3.22 28.28 -21.22
CA LEU A 58 3.96 27.29 -20.41
C LEU A 58 5.38 27.76 -20.04
N HIS A 59 6.07 28.45 -20.96
CA HIS A 59 7.42 28.96 -20.70
C HIS A 59 7.48 30.20 -19.79
N GLU A 60 6.35 30.85 -19.52
CA GLU A 60 6.21 31.98 -18.60
C GLU A 60 5.90 31.51 -17.15
N VAL A 61 5.56 30.21 -17.00
CA VAL A 61 5.32 29.61 -15.69
C VAL A 61 6.67 29.36 -15.04
N ASP A 62 6.95 30.04 -13.92
CA ASP A 62 8.17 29.82 -13.14
C ASP A 62 8.09 28.45 -12.46
N ALA A 63 8.76 27.47 -13.07
CA ALA A 63 8.87 26.11 -12.55
C ALA A 63 10.02 26.01 -11.53
N LYS A 64 10.03 26.91 -10.52
CA LYS A 64 10.86 26.65 -9.35
C LYS A 64 10.42 25.32 -8.78
N GLU A 65 11.40 24.45 -8.45
CA GLU A 65 11.12 23.19 -7.77
C GLU A 65 10.15 23.46 -6.62
N GLU A 66 8.95 22.89 -6.69
CA GLU A 66 8.00 22.96 -5.60
C GLU A 66 8.67 22.38 -4.37
N MET A 67 9.04 23.26 -3.41
CA MET A 67 9.65 22.83 -2.16
C MET A 67 8.66 21.91 -1.44
N ARG A 68 8.98 20.61 -1.43
CA ARG A 68 8.18 19.62 -0.71
C ARG A 68 8.36 19.78 0.78
N ILE A 69 7.31 19.59 1.53
CA ILE A 69 7.35 19.58 3.00
C ILE A 69 7.88 18.22 3.44
N ASP A 70 9.01 18.24 4.14
CA ASP A 70 9.57 17.05 4.78
C ASP A 70 8.64 16.60 5.91
N MET A 71 8.18 15.36 5.86
CA MET A 71 7.28 14.76 6.86
C MET A 71 8.04 14.19 8.06
N HIS A 72 9.35 14.41 8.17
CA HIS A 72 10.23 13.83 9.20
C HIS A 72 10.06 12.32 9.38
N SER A 73 9.74 11.65 8.25
CA SER A 73 9.59 10.22 8.11
C SER A 73 10.15 9.79 6.75
N SER A 74 11.27 9.08 6.77
CA SER A 74 11.96 8.66 5.55
C SER A 74 11.11 7.71 4.72
N GLU A 75 10.37 6.81 5.36
CA GLU A 75 9.49 5.86 4.69
C GLU A 75 8.23 6.55 4.12
N LEU A 76 7.66 7.53 4.83
CA LEU A 76 6.53 8.31 4.30
C LEU A 76 6.97 9.23 3.16
N ASN A 77 8.09 9.96 3.33
CA ASN A 77 8.65 10.81 2.27
C ASN A 77 8.93 10.03 1.00
N ARG A 78 9.48 8.81 1.12
CA ARG A 78 9.71 7.91 -0.01
C ARG A 78 8.43 7.65 -0.80
N VAL A 79 7.36 7.25 -0.13
CA VAL A 79 6.09 6.92 -0.78
C VAL A 79 5.40 8.16 -1.37
N LEU A 80 5.60 9.32 -0.75
CA LEU A 80 5.13 10.61 -1.28
C LEU A 80 5.98 11.11 -2.47
N GLY A 81 7.14 10.50 -2.72
CA GLY A 81 8.06 10.92 -3.79
C GLY A 81 9.00 12.06 -3.38
N GLY A 82 9.36 12.12 -2.09
CA GLY A 82 10.30 13.08 -1.52
C GLY A 82 9.70 14.08 -0.54
N GLY A 83 8.41 13.95 -0.18
CA GLY A 83 7.71 14.80 0.76
C GLY A 83 6.33 15.23 0.30
N LEU A 84 5.61 15.94 1.15
CA LEU A 84 4.25 16.41 0.90
C LEU A 84 4.27 17.67 0.03
N VAL A 85 3.48 17.67 -1.06
CA VAL A 85 3.41 18.81 -1.98
C VAL A 85 2.43 19.84 -1.42
N PRO A 86 2.81 21.14 -1.32
CA PRO A 86 1.90 22.21 -0.91
C PRO A 86 0.64 22.25 -1.79
N GLY A 87 -0.52 22.51 -1.19
CA GLY A 87 -1.80 22.56 -1.90
C GLY A 87 -2.30 21.22 -2.40
N SER A 88 -1.68 20.09 -2.04
CA SER A 88 -2.13 18.74 -2.40
C SER A 88 -3.16 18.19 -1.44
N LEU A 89 -3.94 17.22 -1.94
CA LEU A 89 -4.85 16.41 -1.15
C LEU A 89 -4.40 14.95 -1.20
N VAL A 90 -4.00 14.40 -0.04
CA VAL A 90 -3.56 13.02 0.13
C VAL A 90 -4.63 12.23 0.87
N LEU A 91 -5.04 11.09 0.33
CA LEU A 91 -5.89 10.12 1.01
C LEU A 91 -5.03 9.02 1.64
N LEU A 92 -5.13 8.85 2.94
CA LEU A 92 -4.53 7.74 3.68
C LEU A 92 -5.62 6.70 3.97
N GLY A 93 -5.68 5.65 3.16
CA GLY A 93 -6.65 4.57 3.25
C GLY A 93 -6.08 3.32 3.94
N GLY A 94 -6.96 2.45 4.45
CA GLY A 94 -6.58 1.17 5.05
C GLY A 94 -7.68 0.62 5.96
N GLU A 95 -7.56 -0.64 6.38
CA GLU A 95 -8.51 -1.27 7.30
C GLU A 95 -8.60 -0.53 8.65
N PRO A 96 -9.74 -0.60 9.34
CA PRO A 96 -9.84 -0.10 10.71
C PRO A 96 -8.78 -0.75 11.62
N GLY A 97 -8.15 0.03 12.50
CA GLY A 97 -7.14 -0.46 13.44
C GLY A 97 -5.74 -0.71 12.84
N ILE A 98 -5.51 -0.50 11.54
CA ILE A 98 -4.21 -0.74 10.89
C ILE A 98 -3.10 0.25 11.32
N GLY A 99 -3.46 1.43 11.86
CA GLY A 99 -2.51 2.45 12.32
C GLY A 99 -2.53 3.77 11.56
N LYS A 100 -3.54 4.03 10.70
CA LYS A 100 -3.66 5.28 9.93
C LYS A 100 -3.61 6.54 10.79
N SER A 101 -4.52 6.62 11.76
CA SER A 101 -4.62 7.76 12.68
C SER A 101 -3.37 7.91 13.55
N THR A 102 -2.71 6.77 13.87
CA THR A 102 -1.44 6.78 14.61
C THR A 102 -0.33 7.37 13.75
N LEU A 103 -0.20 6.95 12.49
CA LEU A 103 0.79 7.50 11.57
C LEU A 103 0.58 9.00 11.36
N ALA A 104 -0.67 9.41 11.07
CA ALA A 104 -1.00 10.80 10.83
C ALA A 104 -0.68 11.70 12.03
N LEU A 105 -1.05 11.29 13.26
CA LEU A 105 -0.77 12.05 14.47
C LEU A 105 0.74 12.07 14.77
N GLN A 106 1.42 10.92 14.67
CA GLN A 106 2.86 10.79 14.95
C GLN A 106 3.71 11.65 14.03
N VAL A 107 3.33 11.77 12.76
CA VAL A 107 4.04 12.64 11.81
C VAL A 107 3.88 14.11 12.20
N LEU A 108 2.69 14.57 12.58
CA LEU A 108 2.50 15.95 13.02
C LEU A 108 3.26 16.26 14.32
N LEU A 109 3.37 15.30 15.24
CA LEU A 109 4.17 15.44 16.46
C LEU A 109 5.68 15.55 16.17
N LYS A 110 6.17 14.97 15.06
CA LYS A 110 7.56 15.12 14.62
C LYS A 110 7.84 16.50 13.98
N MET A 111 6.81 17.25 13.66
CA MET A 111 6.87 18.55 13.00
C MET A 111 6.66 19.72 13.99
N GLY A 112 7.22 19.63 15.19
CA GLY A 112 7.03 20.61 16.24
C GLY A 112 7.49 22.04 15.91
N ASP A 113 8.29 22.22 14.86
CA ASP A 113 8.69 23.51 14.30
C ASP A 113 7.61 24.19 13.44
N LYS A 114 6.57 23.43 13.01
CA LYS A 114 5.51 23.87 12.10
C LYS A 114 4.15 23.91 12.76
N LYS A 115 3.34 24.90 12.41
CA LYS A 115 1.94 24.92 12.82
C LYS A 115 1.19 23.83 12.06
N THR A 116 0.57 22.89 12.76
CA THR A 116 -0.20 21.81 12.18
C THR A 116 -1.56 21.71 12.84
N LEU A 117 -2.57 21.24 12.08
CA LEU A 117 -3.94 21.06 12.57
C LEU A 117 -4.37 19.60 12.37
N TYR A 118 -4.84 18.98 13.45
CA TYR A 118 -5.49 17.68 13.42
C TYR A 118 -6.98 17.85 13.73
N ALA A 119 -7.83 17.73 12.71
CA ALA A 119 -9.28 17.76 12.83
C ALA A 119 -9.82 16.33 12.91
N SER A 120 -10.55 16.00 13.99
CA SER A 120 -11.13 14.68 14.20
C SER A 120 -12.64 14.76 14.33
N GLY A 121 -13.35 13.95 13.54
CA GLY A 121 -14.77 13.70 13.71
C GLY A 121 -15.09 12.43 14.53
N GLU A 122 -14.07 11.69 14.96
CA GLU A 122 -14.24 10.42 15.70
C GLU A 122 -13.83 10.55 17.17
N GLU A 123 -12.74 11.25 17.45
CA GLU A 123 -12.14 11.34 18.78
C GLU A 123 -12.26 12.72 19.38
N SER A 124 -12.53 12.77 20.67
CA SER A 124 -12.49 14.02 21.45
C SER A 124 -11.05 14.52 21.62
N ALA A 125 -10.89 15.83 21.86
CA ALA A 125 -9.58 16.43 22.13
C ALA A 125 -8.83 15.75 23.29
N LYS A 126 -9.54 15.27 24.32
CA LYS A 126 -8.95 14.53 25.44
C LYS A 126 -8.40 13.17 25.02
N GLN A 127 -9.11 12.43 24.17
CA GLN A 127 -8.65 11.13 23.65
C GLN A 127 -7.41 11.32 22.75
N LEU A 128 -7.44 12.33 21.87
CA LEU A 128 -6.29 12.66 21.03
C LEU A 128 -5.06 13.05 21.86
N LYS A 129 -5.24 13.84 22.94
CA LYS A 129 -4.15 14.19 23.86
C LYS A 129 -3.55 12.95 24.51
N LEU A 130 -4.37 12.05 25.06
CA LEU A 130 -3.90 10.79 25.65
C LEU A 130 -3.18 9.88 24.63
N ARG A 131 -3.60 9.91 23.37
CA ARG A 131 -2.91 9.21 22.29
C ARG A 131 -1.56 9.89 21.97
N ALA A 132 -1.52 11.21 21.88
CA ALA A 132 -0.29 11.98 21.62
C ALA A 132 0.76 11.78 22.70
N GLU A 133 0.35 11.69 23.97
CA GLU A 133 1.26 11.44 25.10
C GLU A 133 1.96 10.08 25.05
N ARG A 134 1.37 9.08 24.36
CA ARG A 134 2.02 7.78 24.12
C ARG A 134 2.98 7.80 22.95
N LEU A 135 2.81 8.75 22.04
CA LEU A 135 3.63 8.89 20.84
C LEU A 135 4.75 9.90 21.15
N SER A 136 5.96 9.57 20.77
CA SER A 136 7.10 10.49 20.96
C SER A 136 7.00 11.67 19.99
N GLY A 137 7.18 12.90 20.48
CA GLY A 137 7.20 14.08 19.65
C GLY A 137 6.90 15.39 20.40
N ASP A 138 6.96 16.50 19.67
CA ASP A 138 6.67 17.84 20.17
C ASP A 138 5.28 18.30 19.71
N ALA A 139 4.38 18.53 20.65
CA ALA A 139 3.03 19.01 20.42
C ALA A 139 2.87 20.53 20.50
N SER A 140 3.95 21.30 20.65
CA SER A 140 3.91 22.76 20.93
C SER A 140 3.15 23.55 19.87
N ASN A 141 3.22 23.15 18.59
CA ASN A 141 2.57 23.80 17.45
C ASN A 141 1.48 22.92 16.80
N LEU A 142 1.05 21.84 17.48
CA LEU A 142 -0.05 20.97 17.03
C LEU A 142 -1.37 21.45 17.62
N TYR A 143 -2.28 21.90 16.75
CA TYR A 143 -3.65 22.26 17.09
C TYR A 143 -4.56 21.06 16.91
N ILE A 144 -5.47 20.84 17.85
CA ILE A 144 -6.47 19.74 17.80
C ILE A 144 -7.86 20.35 17.73
N LEU A 145 -8.67 19.86 16.80
CA LEU A 145 -10.06 20.29 16.59
C LEU A 145 -10.98 19.05 16.56
N ALA A 146 -11.86 18.90 17.56
CA ALA A 146 -12.90 17.89 17.56
C ALA A 146 -14.16 18.47 16.91
N GLU A 147 -14.34 18.26 15.59
CA GLU A 147 -15.41 18.87 14.80
C GLU A 147 -15.78 17.98 13.61
N THR A 148 -17.08 17.98 13.26
CA THR A 148 -17.63 17.23 12.13
C THR A 148 -18.12 18.13 10.99
N SER A 149 -18.27 19.44 11.21
CA SER A 149 -18.64 20.40 10.16
C SER A 149 -17.42 20.82 9.36
N LEU A 150 -17.46 20.58 8.05
CA LEU A 150 -16.40 20.99 7.13
C LEU A 150 -16.20 22.50 7.15
N GLU A 151 -17.28 23.29 7.20
CA GLU A 151 -17.25 24.74 7.24
C GLU A 151 -16.42 25.24 8.41
N ARG A 152 -16.68 24.73 9.62
CA ARG A 152 -15.94 25.11 10.84
C ARG A 152 -14.48 24.66 10.80
N ILE A 153 -14.21 23.51 10.18
CA ILE A 153 -12.81 23.07 9.98
C ILE A 153 -12.07 24.06 9.08
N LEU A 154 -12.66 24.46 7.95
CA LEU A 154 -12.04 25.40 7.02
C LEU A 154 -11.91 26.83 7.60
N ASP A 155 -12.85 27.26 8.43
CA ASP A 155 -12.76 28.51 9.19
C ASP A 155 -11.57 28.47 10.16
N SER A 156 -11.42 27.38 10.92
CA SER A 156 -10.29 27.16 11.82
C SER A 156 -8.95 27.13 11.07
N VAL A 157 -8.89 26.51 9.87
CA VAL A 157 -7.68 26.54 9.02
C VAL A 157 -7.35 27.98 8.61
N THR A 158 -8.36 28.79 8.29
CA THR A 158 -8.17 30.20 7.91
C THR A 158 -7.65 31.03 9.09
N GLU A 159 -8.11 30.75 10.31
CA GLU A 159 -7.71 31.46 11.53
C GLU A 159 -6.30 31.05 12.00
N ILE A 160 -6.03 29.74 12.09
CA ILE A 160 -4.76 29.19 12.60
C ILE A 160 -3.64 29.34 11.56
N GLN A 161 -3.95 29.27 10.27
CA GLN A 161 -3.00 29.24 9.15
C GLN A 161 -1.95 28.11 9.31
N PRO A 162 -2.38 26.84 9.42
CA PRO A 162 -1.47 25.73 9.55
C PRO A 162 -0.74 25.44 8.24
N GLU A 163 0.45 24.87 8.31
CA GLU A 163 1.21 24.43 7.15
C GLU A 163 0.73 23.05 6.63
N ILE A 164 0.11 22.24 7.50
CA ILE A 164 -0.47 20.93 7.18
C ILE A 164 -1.77 20.75 7.97
N VAL A 165 -2.76 20.15 7.32
CA VAL A 165 -4.03 19.76 7.94
C VAL A 165 -4.24 18.27 7.78
N VAL A 166 -4.57 17.59 8.88
CA VAL A 166 -5.09 16.20 8.89
C VAL A 166 -6.57 16.23 9.21
N VAL A 167 -7.38 15.46 8.46
CA VAL A 167 -8.81 15.24 8.72
C VAL A 167 -9.04 13.75 8.96
N ASP A 168 -9.45 13.37 10.17
CA ASP A 168 -9.65 11.98 10.61
C ASP A 168 -11.04 11.78 11.22
N SER A 169 -11.98 11.17 10.51
CA SER A 169 -11.93 10.62 9.16
C SER A 169 -12.85 11.40 8.22
N ILE A 170 -12.61 11.28 6.91
CA ILE A 170 -13.48 11.92 5.91
C ILE A 170 -14.92 11.42 5.97
N GLN A 171 -15.17 10.21 6.51
CA GLN A 171 -16.49 9.61 6.65
C GLN A 171 -17.33 10.28 7.75
N THR A 172 -16.68 10.89 8.73
CA THR A 172 -17.37 11.53 9.87
C THR A 172 -17.58 13.04 9.67
N ILE A 173 -17.04 13.59 8.57
CA ILE A 173 -17.19 15.01 8.24
C ILE A 173 -18.39 15.21 7.31
N GLY A 174 -19.14 16.27 7.55
CA GLY A 174 -20.26 16.69 6.73
C GLY A 174 -20.18 18.15 6.30
N THR A 175 -20.86 18.47 5.22
CA THR A 175 -21.07 19.85 4.74
C THR A 175 -22.55 20.16 4.63
N GLU A 176 -22.93 21.40 4.95
CA GLU A 176 -24.31 21.89 4.80
C GLU A 176 -24.66 22.19 3.34
N SER A 177 -23.69 22.13 2.42
CA SER A 177 -23.93 22.45 1.00
C SER A 177 -24.82 21.45 0.27
N ILE A 178 -24.97 20.24 0.81
CA ILE A 178 -25.84 19.19 0.28
C ILE A 178 -26.65 18.52 1.39
N GLU A 179 -27.89 18.20 1.06
CA GLU A 179 -28.77 17.44 1.97
C GLU A 179 -28.55 15.94 1.79
N ALA A 180 -27.55 15.40 2.45
CA ALA A 180 -27.25 13.97 2.51
C ALA A 180 -26.72 13.63 3.89
N SER A 181 -26.91 12.40 4.35
CA SER A 181 -26.42 11.97 5.66
C SER A 181 -24.89 11.98 5.71
N ILE A 182 -24.33 12.38 6.85
CA ILE A 182 -22.89 12.27 7.12
C ILE A 182 -22.46 10.81 6.91
N GLY A 183 -21.32 10.59 6.27
CA GLY A 183 -20.83 9.26 5.92
C GLY A 183 -21.39 8.70 4.61
N SER A 184 -22.45 9.31 4.03
CA SER A 184 -22.91 8.93 2.70
C SER A 184 -21.86 9.25 1.64
N LEU A 185 -21.90 8.51 0.53
CA LEU A 185 -20.96 8.68 -0.57
C LEU A 185 -20.99 10.11 -1.15
N SER A 186 -22.17 10.70 -1.22
CA SER A 186 -22.35 12.08 -1.70
C SER A 186 -21.69 13.09 -0.76
N GLN A 187 -21.83 12.94 0.56
CA GLN A 187 -21.17 13.80 1.55
C GLN A 187 -19.65 13.67 1.49
N VAL A 188 -19.15 12.44 1.51
CA VAL A 188 -17.69 12.18 1.44
C VAL A 188 -17.08 12.77 0.18
N ARG A 189 -17.77 12.63 -0.97
CA ARG A 189 -17.33 13.19 -2.25
C ARG A 189 -17.31 14.71 -2.23
N GLU A 190 -18.38 15.34 -1.76
CA GLU A 190 -18.49 16.80 -1.70
C GLU A 190 -17.47 17.40 -0.74
N CYS A 191 -17.32 16.81 0.45
CA CYS A 191 -16.31 17.26 1.40
C CYS A 191 -14.89 17.17 0.82
N ALA A 192 -14.54 16.05 0.17
CA ALA A 192 -13.22 15.89 -0.46
C ALA A 192 -12.99 16.89 -1.60
N ALA A 193 -14.01 17.15 -2.43
CA ALA A 193 -13.91 18.14 -3.52
C ALA A 193 -13.70 19.56 -2.99
N ARG A 194 -14.40 19.95 -1.93
CA ARG A 194 -14.24 21.26 -1.29
C ARG A 194 -12.89 21.40 -0.59
N ILE A 195 -12.42 20.35 0.09
CA ILE A 195 -11.09 20.33 0.70
C ILE A 195 -10.02 20.51 -0.38
N LEU A 196 -10.11 19.75 -1.50
CA LEU A 196 -9.16 19.90 -2.61
C LEU A 196 -9.14 21.31 -3.18
N GLN A 197 -10.33 21.89 -3.39
CA GLN A 197 -10.45 23.26 -3.87
C GLN A 197 -9.76 24.23 -2.90
N TYR A 198 -10.05 24.13 -1.61
CA TYR A 198 -9.47 24.98 -0.59
C TYR A 198 -7.94 24.78 -0.49
N ALA A 199 -7.47 23.54 -0.51
CA ALA A 199 -6.05 23.21 -0.49
C ALA A 199 -5.28 23.93 -1.61
N LYS A 200 -5.78 23.85 -2.84
CA LYS A 200 -5.17 24.50 -4.01
C LYS A 200 -5.23 26.02 -3.94
N GLU A 201 -6.32 26.59 -3.40
CA GLU A 201 -6.47 28.03 -3.29
C GLU A 201 -5.55 28.65 -2.24
N LYS A 202 -5.39 27.97 -1.12
CA LYS A 202 -4.61 28.46 0.02
C LYS A 202 -3.19 27.92 0.02
N ASN A 203 -2.86 27.02 -0.90
CA ASN A 203 -1.58 26.32 -0.98
C ASN A 203 -1.24 25.54 0.31
N VAL A 204 -2.26 25.04 1.01
CA VAL A 204 -2.14 24.26 2.25
C VAL A 204 -2.43 22.79 1.93
N PRO A 205 -1.52 21.85 2.17
CA PRO A 205 -1.76 20.44 1.93
C PRO A 205 -2.67 19.83 3.01
N PHE A 206 -3.54 18.91 2.56
CA PHE A 206 -4.42 18.14 3.42
C PHE A 206 -4.12 16.65 3.31
N VAL A 207 -4.13 15.97 4.45
CA VAL A 207 -4.13 14.52 4.56
C VAL A 207 -5.48 14.10 5.13
N ILE A 208 -6.29 13.41 4.33
CA ILE A 208 -7.58 12.87 4.77
C ILE A 208 -7.43 11.38 5.07
N VAL A 209 -7.89 10.95 6.23
CA VAL A 209 -7.92 9.54 6.62
C VAL A 209 -9.24 8.92 6.17
N GLY A 210 -9.17 7.73 5.57
CA GLY A 210 -10.34 6.97 5.10
C GLY A 210 -10.28 5.50 5.48
N HIS A 211 -11.46 4.88 5.68
CA HIS A 211 -11.58 3.44 5.94
C HIS A 211 -11.82 2.67 4.64
N ILE A 212 -11.24 1.47 4.53
CA ILE A 212 -11.40 0.54 3.41
C ILE A 212 -12.24 -0.64 3.88
N ASN A 213 -13.09 -1.20 3.02
CA ASN A 213 -13.83 -2.44 3.30
C ASN A 213 -12.89 -3.66 3.27
N LYS A 214 -13.33 -4.79 3.90
CA LYS A 214 -12.60 -6.07 3.96
C LYS A 214 -12.18 -6.65 2.60
N GLU A 215 -12.81 -6.21 1.52
CA GLU A 215 -12.47 -6.60 0.15
C GLU A 215 -11.31 -5.77 -0.47
N GLY A 216 -10.65 -4.93 0.34
CA GLY A 216 -9.56 -4.06 -0.13
C GLY A 216 -10.02 -2.91 -1.03
N SER A 217 -11.32 -2.78 -1.23
CA SER A 217 -11.91 -1.61 -1.88
C SER A 217 -12.25 -0.59 -0.79
N LEU A 218 -11.85 0.65 -0.96
CA LEU A 218 -12.28 1.75 -0.09
C LEU A 218 -13.81 1.77 -0.04
N ALA A 219 -14.49 1.74 1.10
CA ALA A 219 -15.94 1.96 1.21
C ALA A 219 -16.28 3.35 0.66
N GLY A 220 -16.79 3.38 -0.56
CA GLY A 220 -17.03 4.61 -1.31
C GLY A 220 -15.84 5.28 -1.99
N PRO A 221 -14.76 4.64 -2.37
CA PRO A 221 -13.54 5.37 -2.71
C PRO A 221 -12.90 5.19 -4.06
N LYS A 222 -13.37 4.38 -4.96
CA LYS A 222 -13.04 4.64 -6.37
C LYS A 222 -13.40 6.08 -6.77
N VAL A 223 -14.38 6.67 -6.09
CA VAL A 223 -14.80 8.06 -6.28
C VAL A 223 -13.79 9.05 -5.71
N LEU A 224 -13.19 8.79 -4.54
CA LEU A 224 -12.16 9.65 -3.96
C LEU A 224 -10.83 9.56 -4.71
N GLU A 225 -10.47 8.39 -5.23
CA GLU A 225 -9.25 8.21 -6.04
C GLU A 225 -9.18 9.17 -7.23
N HIS A 226 -10.32 9.50 -7.82
CA HIS A 226 -10.35 10.47 -8.94
C HIS A 226 -10.20 11.93 -8.47
N ILE A 227 -10.64 12.25 -7.25
CA ILE A 227 -10.62 13.59 -6.70
C ILE A 227 -9.25 13.94 -6.13
N VAL A 228 -8.68 13.08 -5.28
CA VAL A 228 -7.41 13.33 -4.59
C VAL A 228 -6.19 13.26 -5.51
N ASP A 229 -5.12 13.94 -5.13
CA ASP A 229 -3.86 13.94 -5.90
C ASP A 229 -3.03 12.68 -5.63
N THR A 230 -3.03 12.20 -4.38
CA THR A 230 -2.29 11.01 -3.95
C THR A 230 -3.19 10.10 -3.12
N VAL A 231 -3.11 8.78 -3.37
CA VAL A 231 -3.76 7.74 -2.56
C VAL A 231 -2.68 6.84 -1.98
N LEU A 232 -2.57 6.86 -0.67
CA LEU A 232 -1.71 5.98 0.10
C LEU A 232 -2.58 4.91 0.75
N GLN A 233 -2.25 3.64 0.52
CA GLN A 233 -2.91 2.52 1.13
C GLN A 233 -2.03 1.88 2.19
N PHE A 234 -2.56 1.77 3.41
CA PHE A 234 -1.93 1.07 4.50
C PHE A 234 -2.41 -0.38 4.50
N GLU A 235 -1.48 -1.29 4.30
CA GLU A 235 -1.71 -2.74 4.18
C GLU A 235 -1.05 -3.46 5.36
N GLY A 236 -1.58 -4.61 5.74
CA GLY A 236 -1.01 -5.50 6.76
C GLY A 236 -2.10 -6.31 7.44
N ASP A 237 -1.72 -7.42 8.04
CA ASP A 237 -2.60 -8.24 8.87
C ASP A 237 -2.41 -7.82 10.34
N GLN A 238 -3.49 -7.85 11.12
CA GLN A 238 -3.45 -7.53 12.56
C GLN A 238 -2.53 -8.48 13.35
N HIS A 239 -2.29 -9.68 12.83
CA HIS A 239 -1.40 -10.68 13.43
C HIS A 239 0.09 -10.44 13.16
N TYR A 240 0.42 -9.61 12.16
CA TYR A 240 1.80 -9.27 11.84
C TYR A 240 2.20 -7.92 12.42
N VAL A 241 3.45 -7.84 12.85
CA VAL A 241 4.01 -6.63 13.46
C VAL A 241 4.26 -5.52 12.42
N TYR A 242 4.39 -5.90 11.14
CA TYR A 242 4.74 -4.98 10.07
C TYR A 242 3.51 -4.44 9.35
N ARG A 243 3.64 -3.19 8.90
CA ARG A 243 2.65 -2.47 8.10
C ARG A 243 3.34 -1.91 6.87
N ILE A 244 2.71 -2.04 5.72
CA ILE A 244 3.21 -1.54 4.44
C ILE A 244 2.35 -0.37 4.02
N LEU A 245 2.98 0.73 3.69
CA LEU A 245 2.35 1.89 3.07
C LEU A 245 2.69 1.89 1.59
N ARG A 246 1.67 1.84 0.75
CA ARG A 246 1.80 1.75 -0.70
C ARG A 246 1.09 2.93 -1.38
N ALA A 247 1.72 3.55 -2.38
CA ALA A 247 1.06 4.54 -3.22
C ALA A 247 0.24 3.81 -4.30
N GLN A 248 -1.08 3.89 -4.22
CA GLN A 248 -1.98 3.41 -5.29
C GLN A 248 -2.11 4.43 -6.42
N LYS A 249 -2.00 5.71 -6.08
CA LYS A 249 -1.98 6.85 -7.00
C LYS A 249 -1.06 7.92 -6.47
N ASN A 250 -0.22 8.49 -7.32
CA ASN A 250 0.61 9.64 -6.96
C ASN A 250 0.84 10.53 -8.20
N ARG A 251 0.28 11.74 -8.21
CA ARG A 251 0.48 12.70 -9.30
C ARG A 251 1.85 13.37 -9.26
N PHE A 252 2.53 13.30 -8.12
CA PHE A 252 3.77 14.02 -7.84
C PHE A 252 4.98 13.10 -7.76
N GLY A 253 4.80 11.77 -7.93
CA GLY A 253 5.88 10.80 -7.82
C GLY A 253 5.49 9.42 -8.32
N SER A 254 6.40 8.47 -8.11
CA SER A 254 6.20 7.07 -8.48
C SER A 254 5.17 6.40 -7.57
N THR A 255 4.34 5.53 -8.14
CA THR A 255 3.47 4.61 -7.39
C THR A 255 4.17 3.30 -7.02
N SER A 256 5.43 3.14 -7.44
CA SER A 256 6.21 1.92 -7.20
C SER A 256 6.97 1.92 -5.87
N GLU A 257 6.86 2.99 -5.06
CA GLU A 257 7.55 3.08 -3.78
C GLU A 257 6.74 2.45 -2.66
N LEU A 258 7.45 1.88 -1.68
CA LEU A 258 6.91 1.31 -0.46
C LEU A 258 7.50 1.97 0.77
N GLY A 259 6.66 2.21 1.77
CA GLY A 259 7.05 2.51 3.13
C GLY A 259 6.77 1.31 4.03
N ILE A 260 7.71 0.94 4.88
CA ILE A 260 7.56 -0.18 5.80
C ILE A 260 7.70 0.31 7.23
N PHE A 261 6.69 -0.02 8.03
CA PHE A 261 6.61 0.37 9.43
C PHE A 261 6.41 -0.85 10.32
N GLN A 262 6.94 -0.78 11.51
CA GLN A 262 6.68 -1.75 12.57
C GLN A 262 5.75 -1.14 13.60
N MET A 263 4.65 -1.82 13.94
CA MET A 263 3.77 -1.38 15.01
C MET A 263 4.39 -1.71 16.36
N GLN A 264 4.55 -0.69 17.21
CA GLN A 264 5.06 -0.80 18.56
C GLN A 264 4.06 -0.17 19.55
N HIS A 265 4.28 -0.35 20.85
CA HIS A 265 3.42 0.21 21.91
C HIS A 265 3.42 1.75 21.91
N ASP A 266 4.52 2.36 21.49
CA ASP A 266 4.77 3.80 21.42
C ASP A 266 4.55 4.39 20.01
N GLY A 267 3.97 3.61 19.08
CA GLY A 267 3.60 4.06 17.74
C GLY A 267 4.20 3.23 16.61
N LEU A 268 4.39 3.86 15.46
CA LEU A 268 4.92 3.25 14.24
C LEU A 268 6.40 3.59 14.10
N ARG A 269 7.25 2.56 14.11
CA ARG A 269 8.68 2.68 13.85
C ARG A 269 8.98 2.39 12.37
N GLU A 270 9.78 3.24 11.75
CA GLU A 270 10.24 3.04 10.38
C GLU A 270 11.21 1.87 10.26
N VAL A 271 11.03 1.05 9.23
CA VAL A 271 11.88 -0.11 8.95
C VAL A 271 12.82 0.26 7.80
N LEU A 272 14.02 0.68 8.14
CA LEU A 272 15.02 1.11 7.15
C LEU A 272 15.60 -0.06 6.36
N ASN A 273 15.72 -1.23 6.99
CA ASN A 273 16.22 -2.46 6.36
C ASN A 273 15.21 -3.62 6.52
N PRO A 274 14.19 -3.70 5.66
CA PRO A 274 13.17 -4.74 5.76
C PRO A 274 13.71 -6.15 5.58
N SER A 275 14.73 -6.32 4.75
CA SER A 275 15.30 -7.64 4.46
C SER A 275 15.83 -8.32 5.72
N GLU A 276 16.45 -7.58 6.65
CA GLU A 276 16.92 -8.14 7.92
C GLU A 276 15.79 -8.71 8.80
N LEU A 277 14.61 -8.12 8.67
CA LEU A 277 13.43 -8.52 9.45
C LEU A 277 12.63 -9.65 8.80
N LEU A 278 12.77 -9.80 7.47
CA LEU A 278 12.09 -10.83 6.67
C LEU A 278 12.86 -12.13 6.60
N LEU A 279 14.07 -12.17 7.13
CA LEU A 279 14.92 -13.34 7.20
C LEU A 279 14.96 -13.84 8.63
N SER A 280 14.67 -15.13 8.82
CA SER A 280 14.79 -15.78 10.13
C SER A 280 16.26 -15.85 10.55
N SER A 281 16.53 -15.58 11.82
CA SER A 281 17.89 -15.60 12.39
C SER A 281 18.47 -17.00 12.57
N ASN A 282 17.63 -18.04 12.59
CA ASN A 282 18.06 -19.43 12.77
C ASN A 282 17.40 -20.32 11.71
N ARG A 283 18.13 -20.59 10.63
CA ARG A 283 17.70 -21.40 9.48
C ARG A 283 18.49 -22.69 9.32
N GLU A 284 19.53 -22.85 10.14
CA GLU A 284 20.50 -23.95 10.04
C GLU A 284 19.83 -25.33 10.10
N GLY A 285 20.05 -26.10 9.05
CA GLY A 285 19.53 -27.48 8.95
C GLY A 285 18.01 -27.56 8.65
N LEU A 286 17.29 -26.46 8.46
CA LEU A 286 15.86 -26.50 8.18
C LEU A 286 15.60 -26.71 6.67
N SER A 287 14.84 -27.78 6.36
CA SER A 287 14.33 -28.00 5.01
C SER A 287 13.09 -27.11 4.72
N GLY A 288 12.79 -26.89 3.45
CA GLY A 288 11.62 -26.13 3.03
C GLY A 288 11.81 -24.61 3.05
N ILE A 289 13.02 -24.11 3.21
CA ILE A 289 13.31 -22.66 3.23
C ILE A 289 14.20 -22.29 2.04
N ALA A 290 13.84 -21.22 1.34
CA ALA A 290 14.66 -20.61 0.30
C ALA A 290 14.60 -19.09 0.39
N ILE A 291 15.69 -18.40 0.04
CA ILE A 291 15.75 -16.96 0.05
C ILE A 291 15.60 -16.41 -1.37
N ALA A 292 14.59 -15.59 -1.58
CA ALA A 292 14.32 -14.91 -2.83
C ALA A 292 14.91 -13.50 -2.82
N ALA A 293 15.64 -13.12 -3.87
CA ALA A 293 15.95 -11.72 -4.12
C ALA A 293 14.83 -11.10 -4.99
N ALA A 294 13.88 -10.45 -4.33
CA ALA A 294 12.72 -9.81 -4.93
C ALA A 294 12.94 -8.30 -5.12
N VAL A 295 12.08 -7.68 -5.93
CA VAL A 295 11.96 -6.22 -6.00
C VAL A 295 10.48 -5.84 -5.90
N GLU A 296 10.14 -5.09 -4.90
CA GLU A 296 8.81 -4.49 -4.77
C GLU A 296 8.89 -3.01 -5.11
N GLY A 297 8.25 -2.66 -6.24
CA GLY A 297 8.37 -1.32 -6.80
C GLY A 297 9.78 -1.03 -7.29
N VAL A 298 10.52 -0.18 -6.57
CA VAL A 298 11.94 0.10 -6.84
C VAL A 298 12.86 -0.44 -5.74
N ARG A 299 12.32 -1.01 -4.68
CA ARG A 299 13.07 -1.46 -3.51
C ARG A 299 13.44 -2.94 -3.63
N PRO A 300 14.73 -3.28 -3.66
CA PRO A 300 15.16 -4.67 -3.57
C PRO A 300 14.94 -5.17 -2.13
N LEU A 301 14.49 -6.41 -2.01
CA LEU A 301 14.19 -7.08 -0.74
C LEU A 301 14.67 -8.52 -0.81
N LEU A 302 15.32 -9.02 0.25
CA LEU A 302 15.48 -10.45 0.44
C LEU A 302 14.30 -10.96 1.28
N ILE A 303 13.67 -12.01 0.78
CA ILE A 303 12.42 -12.55 1.34
C ILE A 303 12.60 -14.05 1.56
N GLU A 304 12.24 -14.49 2.76
CA GLU A 304 12.21 -15.92 3.07
C GLU A 304 10.91 -16.53 2.53
N VAL A 305 11.07 -17.55 1.69
CA VAL A 305 9.99 -18.39 1.17
C VAL A 305 10.04 -19.73 1.91
N GLN A 306 8.97 -20.06 2.58
CA GLN A 306 8.80 -21.30 3.32
C GLN A 306 7.83 -22.23 2.58
N ALA A 307 8.14 -23.51 2.48
CA ALA A 307 7.26 -24.52 1.94
C ALA A 307 7.21 -25.77 2.83
N LEU A 308 6.02 -26.36 2.90
CA LEU A 308 5.81 -27.66 3.52
C LEU A 308 5.15 -28.59 2.51
N VAL A 309 5.80 -29.74 2.25
CA VAL A 309 5.28 -30.78 1.37
C VAL A 309 5.05 -32.05 2.19
N ALA A 310 3.82 -32.51 2.24
CA ALA A 310 3.42 -33.70 2.98
C ALA A 310 2.65 -34.68 2.08
N SER A 311 2.49 -35.92 2.49
CA SER A 311 1.60 -36.86 1.83
C SER A 311 0.16 -36.47 2.10
N ALA A 312 -0.69 -36.43 1.04
CA ALA A 312 -2.10 -36.10 1.19
C ALA A 312 -2.83 -37.12 2.05
N ALA A 313 -3.37 -36.67 3.19
CA ALA A 313 -4.03 -37.57 4.16
C ALA A 313 -5.44 -38.01 3.72
N TYR A 314 -6.13 -37.20 2.89
CA TYR A 314 -7.55 -37.37 2.57
C TYR A 314 -7.83 -37.63 1.07
N GLY A 315 -6.86 -38.12 0.33
CA GLY A 315 -7.04 -38.50 -1.08
C GLY A 315 -7.10 -37.32 -2.07
N THR A 316 -7.47 -36.13 -1.66
CA THR A 316 -7.45 -34.91 -2.50
C THR A 316 -6.33 -33.98 -1.99
N PRO A 317 -5.27 -33.77 -2.78
CA PRO A 317 -4.15 -32.91 -2.40
C PRO A 317 -4.58 -31.46 -2.15
N GLN A 318 -4.17 -30.92 -1.03
CA GLN A 318 -4.38 -29.51 -0.67
C GLN A 318 -3.21 -28.65 -1.17
N ARG A 319 -3.52 -27.51 -1.76
CA ARG A 319 -2.53 -26.54 -2.21
C ARG A 319 -2.94 -25.15 -1.71
N SER A 320 -2.14 -24.61 -0.81
CA SER A 320 -2.41 -23.32 -0.18
C SER A 320 -1.17 -22.46 -0.19
N SER A 321 -1.37 -21.15 -0.33
CA SER A 321 -0.30 -20.16 -0.27
C SER A 321 -0.74 -18.93 0.52
N THR A 322 0.18 -18.42 1.33
CA THR A 322 0.06 -17.13 2.03
C THR A 322 1.12 -16.21 1.49
N GLY A 323 0.73 -15.01 1.05
CA GLY A 323 1.65 -14.03 0.49
C GLY A 323 2.08 -14.26 -0.96
N PHE A 324 1.68 -15.38 -1.57
CA PHE A 324 1.96 -15.76 -2.96
C PHE A 324 0.66 -16.14 -3.69
N ASP A 325 0.58 -15.90 -5.00
CA ASP A 325 -0.61 -16.24 -5.79
C ASP A 325 -0.82 -17.75 -5.92
N GLY A 326 -1.96 -18.27 -5.48
CA GLY A 326 -2.25 -19.70 -5.49
C GLY A 326 -2.39 -20.31 -6.89
N ARG A 327 -2.83 -19.51 -7.90
CA ARG A 327 -2.89 -19.97 -9.29
C ARG A 327 -1.48 -20.11 -9.86
N ARG A 328 -0.59 -19.17 -9.52
CA ARG A 328 0.84 -19.23 -9.88
C ARG A 328 1.50 -20.43 -9.26
N LEU A 329 1.27 -20.70 -7.95
CA LEU A 329 1.75 -21.89 -7.27
C LEU A 329 1.37 -23.17 -8.02
N ASN A 330 0.10 -23.34 -8.35
CA ASN A 330 -0.38 -24.53 -9.09
C ASN A 330 0.35 -24.73 -10.43
N MET A 331 0.61 -23.63 -11.13
CA MET A 331 1.34 -23.65 -12.40
C MET A 331 2.79 -24.07 -12.21
N LEU A 332 3.47 -23.53 -11.18
CA LEU A 332 4.84 -23.88 -10.84
C LEU A 332 4.98 -25.36 -10.41
N LEU A 333 4.04 -25.90 -9.64
CA LEU A 333 4.01 -27.30 -9.26
C LEU A 333 3.87 -28.22 -10.50
N ALA A 334 3.06 -27.85 -11.49
CA ALA A 334 2.95 -28.57 -12.75
C ALA A 334 4.27 -28.54 -13.56
N VAL A 335 5.03 -27.45 -13.51
CA VAL A 335 6.38 -27.39 -14.12
C VAL A 335 7.34 -28.34 -13.41
N LEU A 336 7.38 -28.37 -12.06
CA LEU A 336 8.20 -29.32 -11.30
C LEU A 336 7.89 -30.77 -11.69
N GLU A 337 6.64 -31.10 -11.79
CA GLU A 337 6.20 -32.45 -12.10
C GLU A 337 6.57 -32.85 -13.54
N LYS A 338 6.21 -32.00 -14.51
CA LYS A 338 6.39 -32.35 -15.93
C LYS A 338 7.80 -32.19 -16.45
N ARG A 339 8.56 -31.22 -15.94
CA ARG A 339 9.89 -30.83 -16.48
C ARG A 339 11.05 -31.32 -15.66
N VAL A 340 10.84 -31.54 -14.36
CA VAL A 340 11.90 -31.96 -13.44
C VAL A 340 11.68 -33.40 -12.95
N GLY A 341 10.44 -33.90 -13.05
CA GLY A 341 10.11 -35.32 -12.76
C GLY A 341 9.73 -35.57 -11.28
N PHE A 342 9.43 -34.53 -10.50
CA PHE A 342 8.97 -34.71 -9.12
C PHE A 342 7.48 -35.09 -9.08
N LYS A 343 7.14 -36.13 -8.31
CA LYS A 343 5.79 -36.60 -8.13
C LYS A 343 5.09 -35.80 -7.01
N LEU A 344 4.34 -34.76 -7.38
CA LEU A 344 3.62 -33.89 -6.44
C LEU A 344 2.10 -34.06 -6.49
N MET A 345 1.57 -34.91 -7.39
CA MET A 345 0.13 -35.12 -7.57
C MET A 345 -0.60 -35.59 -6.32
N GLN A 346 0.07 -36.37 -5.47
CA GLN A 346 -0.48 -36.94 -4.23
C GLN A 346 0.11 -36.27 -2.97
N LYS A 347 0.61 -35.05 -3.12
CA LYS A 347 1.23 -34.30 -2.03
C LYS A 347 0.44 -33.04 -1.72
N ASP A 348 0.25 -32.79 -0.44
CA ASP A 348 -0.18 -31.48 0.06
C ASP A 348 1.01 -30.53 -0.03
N VAL A 349 0.76 -29.31 -0.49
CA VAL A 349 1.79 -28.26 -0.65
C VAL A 349 1.28 -26.97 -0.04
N PHE A 350 2.00 -26.51 0.97
CA PHE A 350 1.75 -25.23 1.63
C PHE A 350 2.96 -24.32 1.39
N VAL A 351 2.69 -23.06 0.99
CA VAL A 351 3.74 -22.04 0.77
C VAL A 351 3.39 -20.82 1.60
N ASN A 352 4.38 -20.28 2.29
CA ASN A 352 4.25 -19.08 3.09
C ASN A 352 5.39 -18.11 2.77
N ILE A 353 5.07 -16.86 2.51
CA ILE A 353 6.04 -15.77 2.46
C ILE A 353 6.19 -15.21 3.86
N ALA A 354 7.41 -15.24 4.40
CA ALA A 354 7.66 -14.76 5.75
C ALA A 354 7.32 -13.26 5.92
N GLY A 355 6.96 -12.86 7.15
CA GLY A 355 6.64 -11.48 7.48
C GLY A 355 5.27 -10.99 7.02
N GLY A 356 4.41 -11.86 6.45
CA GLY A 356 3.06 -11.50 6.01
C GLY A 356 2.99 -10.60 4.78
N LEU A 357 4.08 -10.53 4.02
CA LEU A 357 4.12 -9.78 2.78
C LEU A 357 3.35 -10.49 1.67
N ARG A 358 2.61 -9.74 0.89
CA ARG A 358 2.13 -10.22 -0.41
C ARG A 358 3.09 -9.76 -1.50
N VAL A 359 3.74 -10.71 -2.14
CA VAL A 359 4.75 -10.47 -3.18
C VAL A 359 4.15 -10.77 -4.55
N ASN A 360 4.20 -9.77 -5.43
CA ASN A 360 3.70 -9.89 -6.81
C ASN A 360 4.84 -10.03 -7.84
N ASP A 361 6.10 -10.01 -7.39
CA ASP A 361 7.27 -10.12 -8.26
C ASP A 361 7.45 -11.56 -8.78
N PRO A 362 7.33 -11.84 -10.10
CA PRO A 362 7.53 -13.17 -10.63
C PRO A 362 8.95 -13.72 -10.41
N ALA A 363 9.91 -12.88 -10.12
CA ALA A 363 11.30 -13.28 -9.87
C ALA A 363 11.47 -14.20 -8.66
N ILE A 364 10.44 -14.32 -7.78
CA ILE A 364 10.48 -15.24 -6.63
C ILE A 364 10.09 -16.68 -6.99
N ASP A 365 9.63 -16.95 -8.22
CA ASP A 365 9.21 -18.29 -8.66
C ASP A 365 10.27 -19.35 -8.39
N LEU A 366 11.53 -19.03 -8.71
CA LEU A 366 12.65 -19.97 -8.49
C LEU A 366 12.83 -20.29 -7.00
N ALA A 367 12.63 -19.33 -6.11
CA ALA A 367 12.70 -19.57 -4.67
C ALA A 367 11.52 -20.42 -4.17
N VAL A 368 10.32 -20.18 -4.69
CA VAL A 368 9.14 -21.01 -4.37
C VAL A 368 9.40 -22.45 -4.77
N LEU A 369 9.91 -22.69 -5.97
CA LEU A 369 10.27 -24.05 -6.43
C LEU A 369 11.40 -24.66 -5.59
N ALA A 370 12.40 -23.87 -5.22
CA ALA A 370 13.53 -24.32 -4.39
C ALA A 370 13.05 -24.73 -2.98
N ALA A 371 12.17 -23.95 -2.35
CA ALA A 371 11.59 -24.25 -1.05
C ALA A 371 10.72 -25.54 -1.10
N VAL A 372 9.84 -25.65 -2.11
CA VAL A 372 9.01 -26.84 -2.32
C VAL A 372 9.88 -28.10 -2.51
N LEU A 373 10.93 -27.98 -3.31
CA LEU A 373 11.85 -29.09 -3.55
C LEU A 373 12.62 -29.48 -2.29
N SER A 374 13.17 -28.50 -1.58
CA SER A 374 13.86 -28.69 -0.30
C SER A 374 12.99 -29.46 0.71
N SER A 375 11.73 -29.01 0.87
CA SER A 375 10.77 -29.69 1.75
C SER A 375 10.40 -31.10 1.26
N ASN A 376 10.19 -31.30 -0.06
CA ASN A 376 9.81 -32.60 -0.60
C ASN A 376 10.92 -33.67 -0.44
N MET A 377 12.17 -33.22 -0.45
CA MET A 377 13.35 -34.09 -0.29
C MET A 377 13.87 -34.16 1.14
N ASP A 378 13.36 -33.32 2.02
CA ASP A 378 13.83 -33.07 3.38
C ASP A 378 15.34 -32.74 3.44
N ILE A 379 15.77 -31.85 2.53
CA ILE A 379 17.16 -31.38 2.42
C ILE A 379 17.19 -29.85 2.60
N ALA A 380 17.96 -29.42 3.61
CA ALA A 380 18.20 -27.98 3.80
C ALA A 380 19.04 -27.42 2.65
N LEU A 381 18.66 -26.22 2.18
CA LEU A 381 19.46 -25.46 1.22
C LEU A 381 20.58 -24.70 1.95
N ASP A 382 21.60 -24.29 1.19
CA ASP A 382 22.67 -23.46 1.72
C ASP A 382 22.14 -22.07 2.14
N GLU A 383 22.35 -21.72 3.40
CA GLU A 383 21.84 -20.50 4.03
C GLU A 383 22.43 -19.22 3.45
N GLN A 384 23.60 -19.32 2.84
CA GLN A 384 24.32 -18.21 2.24
C GLN A 384 24.04 -18.04 0.74
N THR A 385 23.11 -18.84 0.22
CA THR A 385 22.66 -18.77 -1.18
C THR A 385 21.25 -18.20 -1.26
N CYS A 386 21.08 -17.17 -2.10
CA CYS A 386 19.76 -16.68 -2.49
C CYS A 386 19.54 -16.89 -3.99
N VAL A 387 18.28 -16.80 -4.41
CA VAL A 387 17.91 -17.05 -5.81
C VAL A 387 16.97 -15.98 -6.33
N THR A 388 17.01 -15.75 -7.65
CA THR A 388 16.04 -14.90 -8.34
C THR A 388 15.83 -15.42 -9.77
N GLY A 389 14.58 -15.45 -10.24
CA GLY A 389 14.27 -15.88 -11.59
C GLY A 389 12.79 -16.19 -11.76
N GLU A 390 12.20 -15.66 -12.84
CA GLU A 390 10.86 -16.05 -13.26
C GLU A 390 10.93 -17.41 -13.96
N VAL A 391 9.97 -18.29 -13.67
CA VAL A 391 9.94 -19.64 -14.26
C VAL A 391 8.83 -19.74 -15.30
N GLY A 392 9.22 -20.10 -16.53
CA GLY A 392 8.29 -20.38 -17.62
C GLY A 392 7.79 -21.83 -17.64
N LEU A 393 6.73 -22.07 -18.41
CA LEU A 393 6.04 -23.39 -18.49
C LEU A 393 6.91 -24.52 -19.09
N ALA A 394 7.95 -24.16 -19.86
CA ALA A 394 8.90 -25.14 -20.38
C ALA A 394 10.05 -25.47 -19.40
N GLY A 395 10.03 -24.85 -18.19
CA GLY A 395 11.07 -25.00 -17.18
C GLY A 395 12.30 -24.12 -17.42
N GLU A 396 12.19 -23.15 -18.33
CA GLU A 396 13.19 -22.10 -18.54
C GLU A 396 13.13 -21.08 -17.41
N ILE A 397 14.29 -20.50 -17.08
CA ILE A 397 14.40 -19.37 -16.16
C ILE A 397 14.58 -18.10 -17.00
N ARG A 398 13.66 -17.19 -16.83
CA ARG A 398 13.55 -15.94 -17.60
C ARG A 398 14.25 -14.78 -16.93
N PRO A 399 14.76 -13.81 -17.72
CA PRO A 399 15.31 -12.57 -17.21
C PRO A 399 14.32 -11.84 -16.27
N VAL A 400 14.88 -11.17 -15.27
CA VAL A 400 14.11 -10.41 -14.27
C VAL A 400 14.51 -8.94 -14.28
N ASN A 401 13.58 -8.07 -13.90
CA ASN A 401 13.88 -6.64 -13.82
C ASN A 401 14.89 -6.34 -12.72
N ARG A 402 15.70 -5.29 -12.91
CA ARG A 402 16.59 -4.71 -11.90
C ARG A 402 17.57 -5.73 -11.26
N ILE A 403 18.16 -6.58 -12.08
CA ILE A 403 19.06 -7.64 -11.63
C ILE A 403 20.23 -7.10 -10.79
N ASP A 404 20.81 -5.95 -11.16
CA ASP A 404 21.89 -5.32 -10.41
C ASP A 404 21.50 -4.98 -8.97
N GLN A 405 20.27 -4.47 -8.78
CA GLN A 405 19.78 -4.13 -7.44
C GLN A 405 19.58 -5.37 -6.58
N ARG A 406 19.09 -6.47 -7.16
CA ARG A 406 18.92 -7.75 -6.47
C ARG A 406 20.26 -8.33 -6.02
N ILE A 407 21.25 -8.32 -6.89
CA ILE A 407 22.61 -8.81 -6.60
C ILE A 407 23.25 -7.96 -5.49
N ARG A 408 23.17 -6.63 -5.60
CA ARG A 408 23.74 -5.73 -4.60
C ARG A 408 23.07 -5.83 -3.23
N GLU A 409 21.76 -6.02 -3.18
CA GLU A 409 21.05 -6.22 -1.91
C GLU A 409 21.45 -7.56 -1.27
N ALA A 410 21.59 -8.63 -2.05
CA ALA A 410 22.08 -9.91 -1.56
C ALA A 410 23.51 -9.79 -0.99
N GLU A 411 24.40 -9.10 -1.70
CA GLU A 411 25.76 -8.85 -1.23
C GLU A 411 25.80 -8.03 0.06
N LYS A 412 25.02 -6.94 0.11
CA LYS A 412 24.91 -6.04 1.29
C LYS A 412 24.49 -6.78 2.54
N LEU A 413 23.65 -7.81 2.40
CA LEU A 413 23.14 -8.64 3.50
C LEU A 413 24.03 -9.85 3.80
N GLY A 414 25.22 -9.94 3.16
CA GLY A 414 26.23 -10.91 3.49
C GLY A 414 26.08 -12.27 2.82
N PHE A 415 25.18 -12.41 1.82
CA PHE A 415 25.06 -13.63 1.05
C PHE A 415 26.33 -13.87 0.22
N GLN A 416 26.78 -15.11 0.17
CA GLN A 416 27.99 -15.49 -0.56
C GLN A 416 27.69 -15.86 -2.01
N GLN A 417 26.48 -16.33 -2.31
CA GLN A 417 26.07 -16.73 -3.64
C GLN A 417 24.66 -16.27 -3.98
N ILE A 418 24.48 -15.87 -5.24
CA ILE A 418 23.15 -15.63 -5.82
C ILE A 418 23.01 -16.39 -7.13
N ILE A 419 21.90 -17.11 -7.31
CA ILE A 419 21.54 -17.79 -8.55
C ILE A 419 20.61 -16.85 -9.33
N VAL A 420 20.99 -16.57 -10.60
CA VAL A 420 20.31 -15.61 -11.47
C VAL A 420 20.01 -16.22 -12.85
N PRO A 421 19.07 -15.66 -13.62
CA PRO A 421 18.83 -16.06 -15.00
C PRO A 421 20.07 -15.83 -15.89
N SER A 422 20.37 -16.81 -16.75
CA SER A 422 21.46 -16.69 -17.74
C SER A 422 21.12 -15.69 -18.85
N GLY A 423 22.17 -15.13 -19.47
CA GLY A 423 22.05 -14.24 -20.63
C GLY A 423 21.57 -12.83 -20.30
N GLN A 424 21.50 -12.46 -19.05
CA GLN A 424 21.14 -11.11 -18.60
C GLN A 424 22.40 -10.31 -18.26
N LYS A 425 22.49 -9.10 -18.80
CA LYS A 425 23.64 -8.21 -18.50
C LYS A 425 23.47 -7.57 -17.12
N TYR A 426 24.50 -7.60 -16.31
CA TYR A 426 24.61 -6.92 -15.03
C TYR A 426 26.03 -6.42 -14.80
N ASN A 427 26.18 -5.42 -13.93
CA ASN A 427 27.50 -4.83 -13.64
C ASN A 427 28.23 -5.71 -12.61
N THR A 428 29.33 -6.33 -13.03
CA THR A 428 30.18 -7.18 -12.19
C THR A 428 31.24 -6.40 -11.41
N HIS A 429 31.41 -5.10 -11.69
CA HIS A 429 32.48 -4.31 -11.09
C HIS A 429 32.24 -4.13 -9.58
N GLY A 430 33.22 -4.57 -8.79
CA GLY A 430 33.22 -4.45 -7.32
C GLY A 430 32.36 -5.47 -6.59
N LEU A 431 31.74 -6.44 -7.27
CA LEU A 431 30.99 -7.52 -6.62
C LEU A 431 31.91 -8.51 -5.93
N LYS A 432 31.60 -8.84 -4.68
CA LYS A 432 32.23 -9.89 -3.90
C LYS A 432 31.39 -11.17 -3.88
N ILE A 433 30.07 -11.03 -4.05
CA ILE A 433 29.15 -12.16 -4.10
C ILE A 433 29.36 -12.99 -5.36
N LYS A 434 29.32 -14.31 -5.25
CA LYS A 434 29.40 -15.21 -6.39
C LYS A 434 28.05 -15.25 -7.11
N VAL A 435 28.05 -14.80 -8.37
CA VAL A 435 26.87 -14.86 -9.24
C VAL A 435 26.92 -16.13 -10.07
N VAL A 436 25.86 -16.95 -10.01
CA VAL A 436 25.75 -18.21 -10.74
C VAL A 436 24.57 -18.11 -11.70
N GLU A 437 24.88 -18.18 -12.99
CA GLU A 437 23.86 -18.09 -14.03
C GLU A 437 23.28 -19.47 -14.35
N VAL A 438 21.96 -19.51 -14.51
CA VAL A 438 21.20 -20.73 -14.85
C VAL A 438 20.14 -20.43 -15.91
N SER A 439 19.94 -21.38 -16.82
CA SER A 439 18.95 -21.25 -17.90
C SER A 439 17.68 -22.08 -17.64
N ARG A 440 17.79 -23.12 -16.81
CA ARG A 440 16.71 -24.06 -16.53
C ARG A 440 16.60 -24.39 -15.05
N VAL A 441 15.38 -24.66 -14.61
CA VAL A 441 15.08 -25.06 -13.23
C VAL A 441 15.91 -26.27 -12.79
N ALA A 442 16.10 -27.28 -13.67
CA ALA A 442 16.90 -28.45 -13.35
C ALA A 442 18.41 -28.15 -13.09
N GLU A 443 18.95 -27.10 -13.74
CA GLU A 443 20.33 -26.64 -13.48
C GLU A 443 20.43 -25.97 -12.11
N ALA A 444 19.48 -25.09 -11.78
CA ALA A 444 19.42 -24.43 -10.47
C ALA A 444 19.37 -25.46 -9.34
N PHE A 445 18.57 -26.51 -9.48
CA PHE A 445 18.44 -27.55 -8.46
C PHE A 445 19.70 -28.39 -8.27
N LYS A 446 20.43 -28.68 -9.35
CA LYS A 446 21.75 -29.37 -9.23
C LYS A 446 22.74 -28.55 -8.41
N ILE A 447 22.66 -27.22 -8.46
CA ILE A 447 23.53 -26.32 -7.69
C ILE A 447 23.05 -26.24 -6.24
N LEU A 448 21.74 -26.03 -6.02
CA LEU A 448 21.14 -25.87 -4.70
C LEU A 448 21.22 -27.13 -3.82
N LEU A 449 21.18 -28.33 -4.42
CA LEU A 449 21.18 -29.62 -3.72
C LEU A 449 22.57 -30.28 -3.68
N LYS A 450 23.61 -29.65 -4.25
CA LYS A 450 24.98 -30.12 -4.08
C LYS A 450 25.44 -29.85 -2.63
N LYS A 451 25.65 -30.93 -1.88
CA LYS A 451 26.42 -30.89 -0.63
C LYS A 451 27.90 -30.69 -0.92
#